data_68abcad4bfa6d90614990d4234e07306
#
_entry.id   68abcad4bfa6d90614990d4234e07306
#
_cell.length_a   1.000
_cell.length_b   1.000
_cell.length_c   1.000
_cell.angle_alpha   90.00
_cell.angle_beta   90.00
_cell.angle_gamma   90.00
#
_symmetry.space_group_name_H-M   'P 1'
#
loop_
_entity.id
_entity.type
_entity.pdbx_description
1 polymer ?
#
loop_
_entity_poly.entity_id
_entity_poly.type
_entity_poly.pdbx_seq_one_letter_code
_entity_poly.pdbx_strand_id
1 'polypeptide(L)'
;EVNRAYSAGVQAMQAHRTGKNLNTDIALLDGVSEEINNGFFRSGHNALGLSAGLAGSGMAFDYFWYYDAVQSLETAGEDKELELTLLECEMHTVYLEHLPVYDEKTQKKENIKNQRRRWMAAQFGILCEGLSFIKSVKQMEGWWRWWPSFDLVDKIIQWMLPPRLVQLVAVFGFTLLATLVYRPAASKWWILSAAQVAAMFIPVPARLLNGRLLKALMQVPSLALGTIASLFHLKGANKKFIHTEHGE
;
A
#
# COMPACT_ATOMS: atom_id res chain seq x y z
N GLU A 1 -4.34 11.13 21.36
CA GLU A 1 -5.12 10.06 20.73
C GLU A 1 -4.47 8.70 20.93
N VAL A 2 -3.16 8.52 20.67
CA VAL A 2 -2.43 7.25 20.85
C VAL A 2 -2.65 6.69 22.26
N ASN A 3 -2.35 7.48 23.32
CA ASN A 3 -2.54 7.01 24.70
C ASN A 3 -4.00 6.62 25.00
N ARG A 4 -4.97 7.34 24.45
CA ARG A 4 -6.39 7.02 24.62
C ARG A 4 -6.75 5.70 23.96
N ALA A 5 -6.27 5.46 22.74
CA ALA A 5 -6.49 4.20 22.04
C ALA A 5 -5.80 3.04 22.77
N TYR A 6 -4.55 3.23 23.22
CA TYR A 6 -3.83 2.24 24.01
C TYR A 6 -4.55 1.88 25.32
N SER A 7 -5.04 2.89 26.04
CA SER A 7 -5.83 2.69 27.27
C SER A 7 -7.16 1.98 27.01
N ALA A 8 -7.67 2.02 25.78
CA ALA A 8 -8.84 1.25 25.33
C ALA A 8 -8.50 -0.17 24.85
N GLY A 9 -7.24 -0.61 24.98
CA GLY A 9 -6.80 -1.96 24.64
C GLY A 9 -6.25 -2.11 23.21
N VAL A 10 -6.09 -1.02 22.45
CA VAL A 10 -5.51 -1.08 21.10
C VAL A 10 -3.99 -1.19 21.21
N GLN A 11 -3.42 -2.27 20.66
CA GLN A 11 -2.00 -2.58 20.76
C GLN A 11 -1.20 -2.20 19.52
N ALA A 12 -1.84 -2.05 18.35
CA ALA A 12 -1.21 -1.64 17.11
C ALA A 12 -2.02 -0.56 16.40
N MET A 13 -1.38 0.52 15.99
CA MET A 13 -2.02 1.71 15.42
C MET A 13 -1.24 2.26 14.25
N GLN A 14 -1.96 2.75 13.25
CA GLN A 14 -1.41 3.54 12.14
C GLN A 14 -2.08 4.91 12.11
N ALA A 15 -1.30 5.97 12.25
CA ALA A 15 -1.81 7.34 12.11
C ALA A 15 -1.99 7.73 10.63
N HIS A 16 -2.72 8.84 10.38
CA HIS A 16 -2.96 9.38 9.05
C HIS A 16 -1.68 10.00 8.48
N ARG A 17 -0.94 9.24 7.70
CA ARG A 17 0.25 9.74 7.01
C ARG A 17 -0.14 10.63 5.85
N THR A 18 0.39 11.84 5.79
CA THR A 18 0.10 12.80 4.72
C THR A 18 1.36 13.56 4.28
N GLY A 19 1.34 14.15 3.08
CA GLY A 19 2.49 14.86 2.53
C GLY A 19 2.78 16.19 3.24
N LYS A 20 3.99 16.37 3.73
CA LYS A 20 4.48 17.65 4.27
C LYS A 20 4.75 18.66 3.16
N ASN A 21 5.39 18.22 2.10
CA ASN A 21 5.72 19.03 0.93
C ASN A 21 4.96 18.53 -0.30
N LEU A 22 4.27 19.44 -0.96
CA LEU A 22 3.53 19.18 -2.22
C LEU A 22 3.94 20.21 -3.28
N ASN A 23 5.21 20.61 -3.26
CA ASN A 23 5.75 21.72 -4.03
C ASN A 23 6.09 21.34 -5.50
N THR A 24 6.28 20.07 -5.80
CA THR A 24 6.49 19.55 -7.16
C THR A 24 5.32 18.69 -7.63
N ASP A 25 5.16 18.51 -8.94
CA ASP A 25 4.12 17.64 -9.50
C ASP A 25 4.29 16.19 -9.02
N ILE A 26 5.54 15.75 -8.83
CA ILE A 26 5.88 14.42 -8.35
C ILE A 26 5.50 14.24 -6.88
N ALA A 27 5.87 15.20 -6.02
CA ALA A 27 5.50 15.18 -4.62
C ALA A 27 3.96 15.25 -4.44
N LEU A 28 3.27 16.02 -5.31
CA LEU A 28 1.81 16.07 -5.33
C LEU A 28 1.19 14.71 -5.69
N LEU A 29 1.68 14.05 -6.74
CA LEU A 29 1.21 12.72 -7.15
C LEU A 29 1.50 11.65 -6.08
N ASP A 30 2.64 11.74 -5.41
CA ASP A 30 2.98 10.84 -4.30
C ASP A 30 2.08 11.09 -3.08
N GLY A 31 1.80 12.36 -2.74
CA GLY A 31 0.84 12.73 -1.71
C GLY A 31 -0.58 12.24 -2.02
N VAL A 32 -1.05 12.40 -3.26
CA VAL A 32 -2.34 11.85 -3.71
C VAL A 32 -2.35 10.33 -3.63
N SER A 33 -1.27 9.66 -4.00
CA SER A 33 -1.13 8.20 -3.86
C SER A 33 -1.23 7.76 -2.40
N GLU A 34 -0.69 8.54 -1.47
CA GLU A 34 -0.80 8.26 -0.02
C GLU A 34 -2.24 8.42 0.47
N GLU A 35 -2.96 9.47 0.05
CA GLU A 35 -4.39 9.65 0.44
C GLU A 35 -5.26 8.51 -0.13
N ILE A 36 -4.96 8.00 -1.32
CA ILE A 36 -5.62 6.81 -1.85
C ILE A 36 -5.34 5.58 -0.96
N ASN A 37 -4.10 5.40 -0.46
CA ASN A 37 -3.78 4.34 0.51
C ASN A 37 -4.54 4.53 1.83
N ASN A 38 -4.58 5.76 2.35
CA ASN A 38 -5.33 6.09 3.56
C ASN A 38 -6.80 5.70 3.44
N GLY A 39 -7.44 6.03 2.30
CA GLY A 39 -8.83 5.70 2.09
C GLY A 39 -9.10 4.21 1.91
N PHE A 40 -8.35 3.51 1.07
CA PHE A 40 -8.60 2.10 0.79
C PHE A 40 -8.05 1.19 1.87
N PHE A 41 -6.73 1.20 2.08
CA PHE A 41 -6.04 0.19 2.87
C PHE A 41 -5.96 0.50 4.37
N ARG A 42 -6.51 1.61 4.82
CA ARG A 42 -6.56 2.01 6.22
C ARG A 42 -7.99 2.29 6.66
N SER A 43 -8.57 3.43 6.31
CA SER A 43 -9.94 3.81 6.70
C SER A 43 -10.99 2.79 6.22
N GLY A 44 -10.95 2.43 4.93
CA GLY A 44 -11.88 1.45 4.35
C GLY A 44 -11.75 0.06 4.96
N HIS A 45 -10.52 -0.42 5.22
CA HIS A 45 -10.31 -1.72 5.87
C HIS A 45 -10.82 -1.70 7.31
N ASN A 46 -10.48 -0.69 8.11
CA ASN A 46 -11.00 -0.57 9.46
C ASN A 46 -12.53 -0.46 9.52
N ALA A 47 -13.15 0.21 8.54
CA ALA A 47 -14.62 0.26 8.43
C ALA A 47 -15.25 -1.13 8.17
N LEU A 48 -14.49 -2.06 7.59
CA LEU A 48 -14.89 -3.45 7.37
C LEU A 48 -14.46 -4.40 8.51
N GLY A 49 -13.83 -3.88 9.57
CA GLY A 49 -13.29 -4.69 10.67
C GLY A 49 -11.97 -5.39 10.32
N LEU A 50 -11.28 -4.96 9.27
CA LEU A 50 -9.97 -5.47 8.84
C LEU A 50 -8.84 -4.54 9.31
N SER A 51 -7.63 -5.08 9.48
CA SER A 51 -6.45 -4.31 9.90
C SER A 51 -6.06 -3.25 8.89
N ALA A 52 -5.76 -2.06 9.38
CA ALA A 52 -5.18 -1.00 8.58
C ALA A 52 -3.78 -1.38 8.09
N GLY A 53 -3.43 -0.94 6.88
CA GLY A 53 -2.09 -1.10 6.34
C GLY A 53 -1.07 -0.18 7.03
N LEU A 54 0.09 -0.70 7.39
CA LEU A 54 1.20 0.08 7.90
C LEU A 54 1.90 0.88 6.79
N ALA A 55 2.58 1.96 7.17
CA ALA A 55 3.16 2.92 6.23
C ALA A 55 4.62 3.28 6.48
N GLY A 56 5.31 2.59 7.38
CA GLY A 56 6.71 2.89 7.72
C GLY A 56 6.88 4.14 8.59
N SER A 57 5.85 5.00 8.73
CA SER A 57 5.86 6.16 9.64
C SER A 57 4.48 6.38 10.26
N GLY A 58 4.46 7.02 11.45
CA GLY A 58 3.20 7.24 12.19
C GLY A 58 2.58 5.95 12.74
N MET A 59 3.39 4.96 12.99
CA MET A 59 3.00 3.69 13.62
C MET A 59 3.19 3.80 15.13
N ALA A 60 2.32 3.13 15.90
CA ALA A 60 2.47 2.97 17.35
C ALA A 60 2.07 1.55 17.74
N PHE A 61 2.86 0.94 18.63
CA PHE A 61 2.70 -0.45 19.04
C PHE A 61 2.82 -0.58 20.56
N ASP A 62 2.32 -1.69 21.08
CA ASP A 62 2.70 -2.13 22.43
C ASP A 62 4.22 -2.26 22.49
N TYR A 63 4.83 -1.74 23.57
CA TYR A 63 6.28 -1.66 23.68
C TYR A 63 6.93 -3.04 23.74
N PHE A 64 6.38 -3.97 24.52
CA PHE A 64 7.00 -5.29 24.72
C PHE A 64 6.88 -6.13 23.45
N TRP A 65 5.71 -6.11 22.81
CA TRP A 65 5.53 -6.78 21.53
C TRP A 65 6.49 -6.22 20.46
N TYR A 66 6.59 -4.90 20.35
CA TYR A 66 7.46 -4.28 19.34
C TYR A 66 8.96 -4.57 19.61
N TYR A 67 9.38 -4.56 20.89
CA TYR A 67 10.76 -4.85 21.27
C TYR A 67 11.18 -6.27 20.82
N ASP A 68 10.30 -7.24 20.92
CA ASP A 68 10.58 -8.60 20.47
C ASP A 68 10.49 -8.71 18.94
N ALA A 69 9.46 -8.13 18.32
CA ALA A 69 9.23 -8.17 16.87
C ALA A 69 10.37 -7.52 16.07
N VAL A 70 10.90 -6.36 16.52
CA VAL A 70 11.94 -5.63 15.80
C VAL A 70 13.27 -6.40 15.69
N GLN A 71 13.53 -7.35 16.58
CA GLN A 71 14.74 -8.15 16.56
C GLN A 71 14.76 -9.18 15.43
N SER A 72 13.60 -9.53 14.88
CA SER A 72 13.44 -10.50 13.80
C SER A 72 13.35 -9.87 12.40
N LEU A 73 13.37 -8.52 12.30
CA LEU A 73 13.27 -7.83 11.01
C LEU A 73 14.54 -8.00 10.19
N GLU A 74 14.40 -8.49 8.97
CA GLU A 74 15.53 -8.84 8.10
C GLU A 74 15.65 -7.92 6.88
N THR A 75 14.57 -7.23 6.48
CA THR A 75 14.54 -6.51 5.21
C THR A 75 14.35 -4.99 5.38
N ALA A 76 14.55 -4.24 4.30
CA ALA A 76 14.28 -2.81 4.24
C ALA A 76 12.76 -2.48 4.05
N GLY A 77 11.89 -3.48 4.22
CA GLY A 77 10.43 -3.39 4.17
C GLY A 77 9.83 -3.72 5.54
N GLU A 78 10.40 -3.12 6.60
CA GLU A 78 10.05 -3.36 8.00
C GLU A 78 8.55 -3.22 8.29
N ASP A 79 7.87 -2.30 7.62
CA ASP A 79 6.43 -2.10 7.75
C ASP A 79 5.63 -3.33 7.32
N LYS A 80 6.08 -4.03 6.26
CA LYS A 80 5.42 -5.24 5.77
C LYS A 80 5.72 -6.47 6.61
N GLU A 81 6.94 -6.59 7.12
CA GLU A 81 7.29 -7.65 8.07
C GLU A 81 6.49 -7.50 9.37
N LEU A 82 6.39 -6.27 9.90
CA LEU A 82 5.55 -5.99 11.07
C LEU A 82 4.06 -6.27 10.80
N GLU A 83 3.54 -5.96 9.60
CA GLU A 83 2.16 -6.34 9.23
C GLU A 83 1.94 -7.85 9.33
N LEU A 84 2.84 -8.68 8.83
CA LEU A 84 2.73 -10.13 8.91
C LEU A 84 2.81 -10.60 10.36
N THR A 85 3.80 -10.14 11.14
CA THR A 85 3.97 -10.52 12.54
C THR A 85 2.74 -10.15 13.39
N LEU A 86 2.12 -8.98 13.15
CA LEU A 86 0.86 -8.61 13.80
C LEU A 86 -0.26 -9.61 13.49
N LEU A 87 -0.40 -10.00 12.22
CA LEU A 87 -1.42 -10.96 11.78
C LEU A 87 -1.16 -12.36 12.34
N GLU A 88 0.10 -12.78 12.45
CA GLU A 88 0.50 -14.04 13.09
C GLU A 88 0.14 -14.07 14.58
N CYS A 89 0.22 -12.92 15.24
CA CYS A 89 -0.20 -12.75 16.63
C CYS A 89 -1.69 -12.44 16.80
N GLU A 90 -2.49 -12.45 15.72
CA GLU A 90 -3.91 -12.07 15.71
C GLU A 90 -4.16 -10.63 16.26
N MET A 91 -3.19 -9.75 16.10
CA MET A 91 -3.25 -8.37 16.55
C MET A 91 -3.81 -7.45 15.46
N HIS A 92 -4.94 -6.81 15.75
CA HIS A 92 -5.60 -5.90 14.82
C HIS A 92 -4.94 -4.51 14.82
N THR A 93 -4.68 -3.97 13.62
CA THR A 93 -4.15 -2.61 13.45
C THR A 93 -5.28 -1.60 13.28
N VAL A 94 -5.40 -0.65 14.21
CA VAL A 94 -6.39 0.42 14.18
C VAL A 94 -5.84 1.65 13.45
N TYR A 95 -6.65 2.24 12.59
CA TYR A 95 -6.31 3.48 11.89
C TYR A 95 -6.77 4.71 12.68
N LEU A 96 -5.84 5.60 13.00
CA LEU A 96 -6.11 6.87 13.65
C LEU A 96 -6.26 7.98 12.59
N GLU A 97 -7.42 8.04 11.95
CA GLU A 97 -7.70 8.93 10.80
C GLU A 97 -7.52 10.41 11.14
N HIS A 98 -7.84 10.84 12.36
CA HIS A 98 -7.78 12.23 12.79
C HIS A 98 -6.42 12.65 13.37
N LEU A 99 -5.42 11.75 13.34
CA LEU A 99 -4.06 12.04 13.80
C LEU A 99 -3.10 12.17 12.61
N PRO A 100 -2.90 13.37 12.03
CA PRO A 100 -2.03 13.53 10.88
C PRO A 100 -0.56 13.43 11.28
N VAL A 101 0.21 12.65 10.51
CA VAL A 101 1.67 12.57 10.57
C VAL A 101 2.22 13.05 9.23
N TYR A 102 2.95 14.15 9.26
CA TYR A 102 3.50 14.78 8.06
C TYR A 102 4.79 14.11 7.64
N ASP A 103 4.80 13.58 6.43
CA ASP A 103 5.93 12.89 5.83
C ASP A 103 6.44 13.64 4.60
N GLU A 104 7.75 13.76 4.48
CA GLU A 104 8.36 14.45 3.36
C GLU A 104 8.32 13.59 2.09
N LYS A 105 7.70 14.13 1.05
CA LYS A 105 7.52 13.41 -0.22
C LYS A 105 8.68 13.62 -1.17
N THR A 106 9.05 12.56 -1.86
CA THR A 106 10.14 12.55 -2.83
C THR A 106 9.88 13.50 -4.00
N GLN A 107 10.85 14.33 -4.33
CA GLN A 107 10.73 15.35 -5.40
C GLN A 107 11.31 14.88 -6.74
N LYS A 108 12.22 13.89 -6.76
CA LYS A 108 12.95 13.43 -7.94
C LYS A 108 12.37 12.11 -8.48
N LYS A 109 12.16 12.02 -9.80
CA LYS A 109 11.63 10.80 -10.48
C LYS A 109 12.47 9.55 -10.24
N GLU A 110 13.79 9.67 -10.21
CA GLU A 110 14.69 8.55 -10.00
C GLU A 110 14.55 7.94 -8.60
N ASN A 111 14.41 8.79 -7.58
CA ASN A 111 14.22 8.36 -6.21
C ASN A 111 12.91 7.59 -6.06
N ILE A 112 11.81 8.06 -6.67
CA ILE A 112 10.53 7.33 -6.70
C ILE A 112 10.69 5.95 -7.37
N LYS A 113 11.40 5.86 -8.48
CA LYS A 113 11.62 4.60 -9.19
C LYS A 113 12.36 3.58 -8.31
N ASN A 114 13.42 4.02 -7.64
CA ASN A 114 14.21 3.17 -6.74
C ASN A 114 13.41 2.78 -5.50
N GLN A 115 12.64 3.69 -4.92
CA GLN A 115 11.77 3.44 -3.77
C GLN A 115 10.67 2.42 -4.13
N ARG A 116 9.98 2.60 -5.25
CA ARG A 116 8.95 1.65 -5.72
C ARG A 116 9.52 0.27 -6.01
N ARG A 117 10.72 0.20 -6.58
CA ARG A 117 11.39 -1.08 -6.81
C ARG A 117 11.65 -1.83 -5.50
N ARG A 118 12.10 -1.14 -4.45
CA ARG A 118 12.29 -1.73 -3.11
C ARG A 118 10.97 -2.20 -2.51
N TRP A 119 9.94 -1.37 -2.55
CA TRP A 119 8.61 -1.73 -2.04
C TRP A 119 8.03 -2.96 -2.74
N MET A 120 8.17 -3.04 -4.07
CA MET A 120 7.73 -4.23 -4.80
C MET A 120 8.52 -5.47 -4.42
N ALA A 121 9.83 -5.35 -4.21
CA ALA A 121 10.67 -6.47 -3.79
C ALA A 121 10.30 -6.94 -2.36
N ALA A 122 10.06 -6.02 -1.43
CA ALA A 122 9.57 -6.30 -0.09
C ALA A 122 8.18 -6.98 -0.14
N GLN A 123 7.25 -6.44 -0.92
CA GLN A 123 5.91 -6.98 -1.10
C GLN A 123 5.93 -8.43 -1.64
N PHE A 124 6.84 -8.74 -2.55
CA PHE A 124 7.01 -10.10 -3.07
C PHE A 124 7.60 -11.05 -2.01
N GLY A 125 8.57 -10.58 -1.22
CA GLY A 125 9.14 -11.35 -0.10
C GLY A 125 8.06 -11.74 0.89
N ILE A 126 7.35 -10.75 1.42
CA ILE A 126 6.32 -10.97 2.43
C ILE A 126 5.13 -11.79 1.91
N LEU A 127 4.80 -11.70 0.62
CA LEU A 127 3.80 -12.58 0.00
C LEU A 127 4.21 -14.05 0.10
N CYS A 128 5.47 -14.37 -0.19
CA CYS A 128 5.99 -15.74 -0.08
C CYS A 128 5.98 -16.24 1.37
N GLU A 129 6.32 -15.40 2.33
CA GLU A 129 6.30 -15.70 3.75
C GLU A 129 4.86 -15.91 4.26
N GLY A 130 3.93 -15.02 3.94
CA GLY A 130 2.52 -15.15 4.30
C GLY A 130 1.87 -16.42 3.73
N LEU A 131 2.21 -16.78 2.48
CA LEU A 131 1.75 -18.05 1.89
C LEU A 131 2.37 -19.26 2.58
N SER A 132 3.62 -19.17 3.03
CA SER A 132 4.28 -20.22 3.80
C SER A 132 3.68 -20.38 5.18
N PHE A 133 3.34 -19.26 5.84
CA PHE A 133 2.64 -19.25 7.11
C PHE A 133 1.28 -19.97 7.02
N ILE A 134 0.45 -19.65 6.01
CA ILE A 134 -0.82 -20.38 5.79
C ILE A 134 -0.60 -21.88 5.65
N LYS A 135 0.43 -22.30 4.93
CA LYS A 135 0.74 -23.74 4.80
C LYS A 135 1.11 -24.38 6.12
N SER A 136 1.91 -23.71 6.95
CA SER A 136 2.34 -24.22 8.27
C SER A 136 1.17 -24.36 9.24
N VAL A 137 0.29 -23.35 9.33
CA VAL A 137 -0.93 -23.38 10.15
C VAL A 137 -1.85 -24.54 9.71
N LYS A 138 -2.03 -24.71 8.39
CA LYS A 138 -2.84 -25.82 7.84
C LYS A 138 -2.30 -27.20 8.21
N GLN A 139 -0.98 -27.36 8.29
CA GLN A 139 -0.35 -28.64 8.69
C GLN A 139 -0.47 -28.92 10.18
N MET A 140 -0.43 -27.89 11.03
CA MET A 140 -0.42 -28.04 12.50
C MET A 140 -1.80 -28.26 13.11
N GLU A 141 -2.83 -27.61 12.58
CA GLU A 141 -4.13 -27.50 13.26
C GLU A 141 -5.30 -28.18 12.52
N GLY A 142 -5.06 -28.75 11.36
CA GLY A 142 -6.09 -29.37 10.55
C GLY A 142 -7.06 -28.35 9.91
N TRP A 143 -7.93 -28.85 9.00
CA TRP A 143 -8.77 -27.99 8.18
C TRP A 143 -9.89 -27.24 8.92
N TRP A 144 -10.23 -27.60 10.14
CA TRP A 144 -11.26 -26.94 10.95
C TRP A 144 -10.85 -25.57 11.46
N ARG A 145 -9.58 -25.36 11.69
CA ARG A 145 -9.00 -24.07 12.05
C ARG A 145 -8.47 -23.32 10.83
N TRP A 146 -8.88 -23.75 9.69
CA TRP A 146 -8.49 -23.24 8.37
C TRP A 146 -9.11 -21.88 8.02
N TRP A 147 -9.80 -21.27 8.96
CA TRP A 147 -10.20 -19.90 8.80
C TRP A 147 -9.05 -19.00 9.30
N PRO A 148 -7.96 -18.81 8.48
CA PRO A 148 -7.03 -17.74 8.77
C PRO A 148 -7.91 -16.52 8.90
N SER A 149 -7.61 -15.63 9.82
CA SER A 149 -8.40 -14.44 9.99
C SER A 149 -8.66 -13.85 8.61
N PHE A 150 -9.88 -13.41 8.30
CA PHE A 150 -10.19 -12.75 7.02
C PHE A 150 -9.15 -11.67 6.72
N ASP A 151 -8.57 -11.11 7.75
CA ASP A 151 -7.53 -10.13 7.74
C ASP A 151 -6.23 -10.63 7.08
N LEU A 152 -5.78 -11.84 7.39
CA LEU A 152 -4.61 -12.43 6.74
C LEU A 152 -4.87 -12.72 5.26
N VAL A 153 -6.05 -13.26 4.93
CA VAL A 153 -6.43 -13.51 3.52
C VAL A 153 -6.49 -12.21 2.75
N ASP A 154 -7.11 -11.18 3.31
CA ASP A 154 -7.18 -9.86 2.71
C ASP A 154 -5.79 -9.26 2.46
N LYS A 155 -4.87 -9.34 3.45
CA LYS A 155 -3.49 -8.88 3.30
C LYS A 155 -2.73 -9.64 2.22
N ILE A 156 -2.89 -10.94 2.13
CA ILE A 156 -2.29 -11.73 1.04
C ILE A 156 -2.82 -11.26 -0.32
N ILE A 157 -4.12 -11.04 -0.45
CA ILE A 157 -4.70 -10.48 -1.67
C ILE A 157 -4.10 -9.11 -1.98
N GLN A 158 -3.94 -8.23 -0.98
CA GLN A 158 -3.29 -6.93 -1.16
C GLN A 158 -1.85 -7.07 -1.65
N TRP A 159 -1.06 -7.99 -1.07
CA TRP A 159 0.32 -8.23 -1.49
C TRP A 159 0.44 -8.90 -2.86
N MET A 160 -0.60 -9.61 -3.32
CA MET A 160 -0.68 -10.14 -4.69
C MET A 160 -0.99 -9.09 -5.74
N LEU A 161 -1.61 -7.98 -5.35
CA LEU A 161 -2.01 -6.94 -6.29
C LEU A 161 -0.78 -6.21 -6.87
N PRO A 162 -0.67 -6.08 -8.20
CA PRO A 162 0.39 -5.28 -8.80
C PRO A 162 0.19 -3.80 -8.47
N PRO A 163 1.24 -2.96 -8.62
CA PRO A 163 1.12 -1.51 -8.42
C PRO A 163 -0.06 -0.92 -9.20
N ARG A 164 -0.80 0.01 -8.59
CA ARG A 164 -2.03 0.61 -9.16
C ARG A 164 -1.85 1.16 -10.57
N LEU A 165 -0.70 1.75 -10.88
CA LEU A 165 -0.42 2.23 -12.24
C LEU A 165 -0.36 1.08 -13.26
N VAL A 166 0.12 -0.09 -12.85
CA VAL A 166 0.14 -1.29 -13.70
C VAL A 166 -1.29 -1.81 -13.89
N GLN A 167 -2.09 -1.82 -12.81
CA GLN A 167 -3.51 -2.20 -12.89
C GLN A 167 -4.28 -1.28 -13.86
N LEU A 168 -4.08 0.04 -13.76
CA LEU A 168 -4.69 1.01 -14.68
C LEU A 168 -4.33 0.71 -16.14
N VAL A 169 -3.03 0.54 -16.42
CA VAL A 169 -2.56 0.24 -17.79
C VAL A 169 -3.17 -1.08 -18.28
N ALA A 170 -3.24 -2.10 -17.45
CA ALA A 170 -3.84 -3.39 -17.82
C ALA A 170 -5.32 -3.25 -18.14
N VAL A 171 -6.11 -2.60 -17.26
CA VAL A 171 -7.56 -2.43 -17.47
C VAL A 171 -7.85 -1.59 -18.72
N PHE A 172 -7.13 -0.48 -18.93
CA PHE A 172 -7.26 0.31 -20.16
C PHE A 172 -6.82 -0.46 -21.40
N GLY A 173 -5.75 -1.26 -21.32
CA GLY A 173 -5.30 -2.13 -22.40
C GLY A 173 -6.37 -3.15 -22.79
N PHE A 174 -6.97 -3.84 -21.81
CA PHE A 174 -8.10 -4.75 -22.05
C PHE A 174 -9.33 -4.03 -22.60
N THR A 175 -9.61 -2.81 -22.14
CA THR A 175 -10.72 -1.99 -22.65
C THR A 175 -10.53 -1.69 -24.14
N LEU A 176 -9.35 -1.26 -24.54
CA LEU A 176 -9.03 -1.00 -25.93
C LEU A 176 -9.09 -2.28 -26.77
N LEU A 177 -8.52 -3.37 -26.28
CA LEU A 177 -8.54 -4.66 -26.96
C LEU A 177 -9.99 -5.14 -27.17
N ALA A 178 -10.83 -5.07 -26.13
CA ALA A 178 -12.24 -5.44 -26.23
C ALA A 178 -12.99 -4.55 -27.24
N THR A 179 -12.67 -3.26 -27.28
CA THR A 179 -13.28 -2.32 -28.24
C THR A 179 -12.94 -2.67 -29.68
N LEU A 180 -11.71 -3.14 -29.92
CA LEU A 180 -11.24 -3.48 -31.28
C LEU A 180 -11.68 -4.87 -31.72
N VAL A 181 -11.64 -5.86 -30.82
CA VAL A 181 -11.79 -7.28 -31.16
C VAL A 181 -13.21 -7.80 -30.85
N TYR A 182 -13.81 -7.38 -29.72
CA TYR A 182 -15.09 -7.90 -29.26
C TYR A 182 -15.99 -6.82 -28.67
N ARG A 183 -16.62 -6.05 -29.54
CA ARG A 183 -17.49 -4.92 -29.20
C ARG A 183 -18.56 -5.20 -28.14
N PRO A 184 -19.21 -6.39 -28.06
CA PRO A 184 -20.20 -6.66 -27.01
C PRO A 184 -19.64 -6.57 -25.58
N ALA A 185 -18.35 -6.84 -25.39
CA ALA A 185 -17.71 -6.68 -24.08
C ALA A 185 -17.18 -5.25 -23.82
N ALA A 186 -17.03 -4.44 -24.85
CA ALA A 186 -16.40 -3.10 -24.74
C ALA A 186 -17.07 -2.21 -23.70
N SER A 187 -18.42 -2.15 -23.67
CA SER A 187 -19.16 -1.32 -22.73
C SER A 187 -18.87 -1.68 -21.28
N LYS A 188 -18.79 -2.98 -20.95
CA LYS A 188 -18.47 -3.46 -19.60
C LYS A 188 -17.07 -3.03 -19.17
N TRP A 189 -16.10 -3.12 -20.07
CA TRP A 189 -14.72 -2.71 -19.81
C TRP A 189 -14.58 -1.20 -19.69
N TRP A 190 -15.33 -0.42 -20.48
CA TRP A 190 -15.38 1.04 -20.31
C TRP A 190 -15.98 1.47 -18.96
N ILE A 191 -17.07 0.80 -18.53
CA ILE A 191 -17.67 1.04 -17.21
C ILE A 191 -16.67 0.68 -16.11
N LEU A 192 -15.99 -0.47 -16.20
CA LEU A 192 -14.98 -0.88 -15.23
C LEU A 192 -13.81 0.10 -15.16
N SER A 193 -13.31 0.57 -16.32
CA SER A 193 -12.24 1.58 -16.38
C SER A 193 -12.67 2.90 -15.71
N ALA A 194 -13.89 3.36 -16.01
CA ALA A 194 -14.44 4.58 -15.41
C ALA A 194 -14.63 4.43 -13.88
N ALA A 195 -15.16 3.28 -13.44
CA ALA A 195 -15.33 2.97 -12.02
C ALA A 195 -13.98 2.90 -11.28
N GLN A 196 -12.96 2.30 -11.89
CA GLN A 196 -11.61 2.22 -11.31
C GLN A 196 -10.99 3.61 -11.15
N VAL A 197 -11.11 4.47 -12.17
CA VAL A 197 -10.61 5.85 -12.09
C VAL A 197 -11.39 6.64 -11.04
N ALA A 198 -12.73 6.57 -11.04
CA ALA A 198 -13.56 7.26 -10.06
C ALA A 198 -13.21 6.82 -8.63
N ALA A 199 -13.08 5.51 -8.39
CA ALA A 199 -12.69 4.96 -7.10
C ALA A 199 -11.37 5.56 -6.58
N MET A 200 -10.38 5.76 -7.44
CA MET A 200 -9.09 6.35 -7.03
C MET A 200 -9.24 7.81 -6.55
N PHE A 201 -10.24 8.55 -7.03
CA PHE A 201 -10.42 9.95 -6.63
C PHE A 201 -11.31 10.12 -5.40
N ILE A 202 -12.13 9.12 -5.03
CA ILE A 202 -13.03 9.20 -3.85
C ILE A 202 -12.29 9.55 -2.55
N PRO A 203 -11.15 8.91 -2.20
CA PRO A 203 -10.47 9.20 -0.94
C PRO A 203 -9.59 10.45 -0.99
N VAL A 204 -9.45 11.08 -2.15
CA VAL A 204 -8.57 12.25 -2.30
C VAL A 204 -9.24 13.50 -1.73
N PRO A 205 -8.64 14.18 -0.74
CA PRO A 205 -9.21 15.41 -0.18
C PRO A 205 -9.43 16.48 -1.24
N ALA A 206 -10.54 17.21 -1.15
CA ALA A 206 -10.92 18.25 -2.11
C ALA A 206 -9.83 19.33 -2.30
N ARG A 207 -9.03 19.61 -1.26
CA ARG A 207 -7.88 20.52 -1.33
C ARG A 207 -6.83 20.13 -2.37
N LEU A 208 -6.72 18.84 -2.68
CA LEU A 208 -5.77 18.30 -3.67
C LEU A 208 -6.37 18.22 -5.07
N LEU A 209 -7.70 18.25 -5.20
CA LEU A 209 -8.43 18.20 -6.48
C LEU A 209 -8.46 19.60 -7.13
N ASN A 210 -7.34 20.02 -7.69
CA ASN A 210 -7.17 21.33 -8.30
C ASN A 210 -6.49 21.26 -9.68
N GLY A 211 -6.42 22.39 -10.39
CA GLY A 211 -5.82 22.44 -11.72
C GLY A 211 -4.35 22.02 -11.78
N ARG A 212 -3.62 22.12 -10.66
CA ARG A 212 -2.23 21.64 -10.54
C ARG A 212 -2.16 20.11 -10.56
N LEU A 213 -3.12 19.43 -9.91
CA LEU A 213 -3.22 17.98 -9.99
C LEU A 213 -3.49 17.52 -11.42
N LEU A 214 -4.40 18.21 -12.14
CA LEU A 214 -4.69 17.86 -13.53
C LEU A 214 -3.42 17.95 -14.40
N LYS A 215 -2.61 18.98 -14.20
CA LYS A 215 -1.30 19.10 -14.87
C LYS A 215 -0.33 18.00 -14.46
N ALA A 216 -0.26 17.67 -13.18
CA ALA A 216 0.62 16.61 -12.66
C ALA A 216 0.23 15.23 -13.21
N LEU A 217 -1.07 14.95 -13.43
CA LEU A 217 -1.58 13.70 -14.01
C LEU A 217 -1.02 13.43 -15.43
N MET A 218 -0.60 14.45 -16.16
CA MET A 218 0.08 14.26 -17.45
C MET A 218 1.40 13.50 -17.33
N GLN A 219 1.99 13.41 -16.15
CA GLN A 219 3.21 12.62 -15.89
C GLN A 219 2.92 11.15 -15.59
N VAL A 220 1.66 10.78 -15.31
CA VAL A 220 1.26 9.40 -14.96
C VAL A 220 1.68 8.36 -15.99
N PRO A 221 1.51 8.57 -17.32
CA PRO A 221 1.98 7.59 -18.31
C PRO A 221 3.47 7.30 -18.20
N SER A 222 4.31 8.32 -18.02
CA SER A 222 5.76 8.17 -17.84
C SER A 222 6.10 7.41 -16.56
N LEU A 223 5.38 7.68 -15.46
CA LEU A 223 5.55 6.97 -14.18
C LEU A 223 5.09 5.52 -14.28
N ALA A 224 4.02 5.24 -15.03
CA ALA A 224 3.52 3.89 -15.27
C ALA A 224 4.55 3.05 -16.03
N LEU A 225 5.10 3.58 -17.13
CA LEU A 225 6.17 2.91 -17.89
C LEU A 225 7.41 2.65 -17.02
N GLY A 226 7.83 3.62 -16.21
CA GLY A 226 8.93 3.45 -15.26
C GLY A 226 8.64 2.37 -14.20
N THR A 227 7.40 2.26 -13.73
CA THR A 227 6.98 1.24 -12.79
C THR A 227 6.99 -0.15 -13.43
N ILE A 228 6.45 -0.29 -14.64
CA ILE A 228 6.47 -1.54 -15.42
C ILE A 228 7.93 -1.99 -15.67
N ALA A 229 8.79 -1.09 -16.11
CA ALA A 229 10.21 -1.40 -16.31
C ALA A 229 10.90 -1.86 -15.02
N SER A 230 10.51 -1.33 -13.86
CA SER A 230 11.04 -1.72 -12.55
C SER A 230 10.66 -3.13 -12.13
N LEU A 231 9.51 -3.68 -12.59
CA LEU A 231 9.10 -5.06 -12.32
C LEU A 231 10.09 -6.11 -12.85
N PHE A 232 10.77 -5.79 -13.96
CA PHE A 232 11.78 -6.70 -14.54
C PHE A 232 13.14 -6.67 -13.82
N HIS A 233 13.33 -5.77 -12.83
CA HIS A 233 14.61 -5.55 -12.15
C HIS A 233 14.50 -5.66 -10.63
N LEU A 234 13.60 -6.51 -10.11
CA LEU A 234 13.35 -6.65 -8.67
C LEU A 234 14.45 -7.41 -7.92
N LYS A 235 15.19 -8.30 -8.61
CA LYS A 235 16.16 -9.19 -7.97
C LYS A 235 17.24 -8.41 -7.21
N GLY A 236 17.34 -8.65 -5.90
CA GLY A 236 18.34 -8.02 -5.02
C GLY A 236 18.02 -6.59 -4.55
N ALA A 237 16.86 -6.02 -4.89
CA ALA A 237 16.51 -4.64 -4.55
C ALA A 237 16.23 -4.41 -3.06
N ASN A 238 15.96 -5.48 -2.28
CA ASN A 238 15.59 -5.41 -0.86
C ASN A 238 16.77 -5.61 0.11
N LYS A 239 18.00 -5.84 -0.40
CA LYS A 239 19.16 -6.21 0.44
C LYS A 239 19.96 -5.04 1.00
N LYS A 240 19.73 -3.80 0.57
CA LYS A 240 20.46 -2.62 1.05
C LYS A 240 19.50 -1.46 1.30
N PHE A 241 19.56 -0.94 2.53
CA PHE A 241 18.93 0.32 2.85
C PHE A 241 19.65 1.43 2.07
N ILE A 242 18.97 2.05 1.11
CA ILE A 242 19.48 3.21 0.38
C ILE A 242 18.80 4.42 1.00
N HIS A 243 19.56 5.24 1.71
CA HIS A 243 19.06 6.52 2.24
C HIS A 243 18.56 7.39 1.07
N THR A 244 17.29 7.79 1.13
CA THR A 244 16.71 8.70 0.14
C THR A 244 17.04 10.11 0.59
N GLU A 245 17.85 10.85 -0.21
CA GLU A 245 18.09 12.27 0.04
C GLU A 245 16.75 13.02 -0.06
N HIS A 246 16.35 13.61 1.05
CA HIS A 246 15.26 14.57 1.10
C HIS A 246 15.82 15.91 0.64
N GLY A 247 15.11 16.61 -0.26
CA GLY A 247 15.54 17.90 -0.75
C GLY A 247 15.50 18.96 0.36
N GLU A 248 16.48 19.86 0.37
CA GLU A 248 16.50 21.08 1.17
C GLU A 248 15.35 22.02 0.80
#